data_29fa0e6d881451c118d2282b349cacbb
#
_entry.id   29fa0e6d881451c118d2282b349cacbb
#
_cell.length_a   1.000
_cell.length_b   1.000
_cell.length_c   1.000
_cell.angle_alpha   90.00
_cell.angle_beta   90.00
_cell.angle_gamma   90.00
#
_symmetry.space_group_name_H-M   'P 1'
#
loop_
_entity.id
_entity.type
_entity.pdbx_description
1 polymer ?
#
loop_
_entity_poly.entity_id
_entity_poly.type
_entity_poly.pdbx_seq_one_letter_code
_entity_poly.pdbx_strand_id
1 'polypeptide(L)'
;MKKVSSATNPKSAFPKAPTGIDGLDEITGGGLPKGRTTLVVGSPGCGKTLMTMTFLTHGAMHCGEPGVCIQFEETAEKLAANLVSLGFDLNDLSRRKKLLVDHIFIDRNEIEETGEYNLQGLFIRLGLAVDTIKAKRVVMDGIETLFAGLQDQAVLRSELRRLFTWLDDHNLTAIVTGERGDKMLTRHGLEEYIADCVILLDHRVTDQISTRRLRVVKYRGSPHGTDEYPFLIDEDGITLMPVTSLGLTHKAPKERVSSGIPALDEMLGGKGFYRGSSILVSGTAGTGKSSIAARFAEAACARGDACVYFAFEESPSQIARNMASLGVQLDPWVKKGLLTFHASRPTSTGLEMHLAVMQKMVAKLAPKVVVLDPITSIFAAGNTHGTQVMFTRMIDFLKMRGVTSIFTNLMAANGSVHTYEGVSSLMDTWISVEFVSANGSGPARILSVIKSRGMAHSRQGRELIMKRGHLDLAPAPEEVQG
;
A
#
# COMPACT_ATOMS: atom_id res chain seq x y z
N MET A 1 44.59 -33.41 4.71
CA MET A 1 43.75 -32.28 4.35
C MET A 1 42.63 -32.18 5.38
N LYS A 2 42.72 -31.24 6.31
CA LYS A 2 41.71 -31.00 7.35
C LYS A 2 40.64 -30.09 6.77
N LYS A 3 39.36 -30.54 6.78
CA LYS A 3 38.20 -29.70 6.49
C LYS A 3 38.07 -28.63 7.58
N VAL A 4 38.24 -27.37 7.22
CA VAL A 4 37.88 -26.24 8.06
C VAL A 4 36.36 -26.07 7.93
N SER A 5 35.64 -26.47 8.97
CA SER A 5 34.22 -26.13 9.12
C SER A 5 34.13 -24.67 9.54
N SER A 6 33.74 -23.80 8.66
CA SER A 6 33.31 -22.45 9.00
C SER A 6 31.95 -22.51 9.70
N ALA A 7 31.97 -22.62 11.01
CA ALA A 7 30.79 -22.37 11.83
C ALA A 7 30.48 -20.83 11.70
N THR A 8 29.56 -20.46 10.84
CA THR A 8 28.93 -19.12 10.86
C THR A 8 28.11 -19.05 12.15
N ASN A 9 28.66 -18.36 13.14
CA ASN A 9 27.92 -17.93 14.33
C ASN A 9 26.65 -17.21 13.89
N PRO A 10 25.42 -17.63 14.24
CA PRO A 10 24.24 -16.89 13.92
C PRO A 10 24.37 -15.55 14.67
N LYS A 11 24.53 -14.45 13.93
CA LYS A 11 24.42 -13.08 14.45
C LYS A 11 23.11 -13.05 15.22
N SER A 12 23.14 -12.89 16.55
CA SER A 12 21.95 -12.78 17.38
C SER A 12 21.09 -11.64 16.78
N ALA A 13 19.93 -11.99 16.25
CA ALA A 13 19.05 -11.00 15.67
C ALA A 13 18.69 -9.99 16.77
N PHE A 14 18.79 -8.69 16.46
CA PHE A 14 18.42 -7.64 17.37
C PHE A 14 16.94 -7.81 17.76
N PRO A 15 16.56 -7.85 19.06
CA PRO A 15 15.21 -8.13 19.49
C PRO A 15 14.28 -6.98 19.05
N LYS A 16 13.12 -7.36 18.48
CA LYS A 16 12.13 -6.42 17.93
C LYS A 16 10.75 -6.64 18.53
N ALA A 17 9.99 -5.57 18.59
CA ALA A 17 8.61 -5.55 19.05
C ALA A 17 7.70 -5.25 17.84
N PRO A 18 6.86 -6.21 17.39
CA PRO A 18 5.94 -5.99 16.28
C PRO A 18 4.99 -4.84 16.56
N THR A 19 4.73 -4.01 15.55
CA THR A 19 3.85 -2.85 15.68
C THR A 19 2.39 -3.19 15.44
N GLY A 20 2.11 -4.26 14.68
CA GLY A 20 0.79 -4.57 14.15
C GLY A 20 0.46 -3.81 12.87
N ILE A 21 1.44 -3.10 12.31
CA ILE A 21 1.37 -2.46 11.00
C ILE A 21 2.28 -3.25 10.06
N ASP A 22 1.69 -4.17 9.31
CA ASP A 22 2.43 -5.18 8.53
C ASP A 22 3.55 -4.60 7.68
N GLY A 23 3.28 -3.59 6.89
CA GLY A 23 4.28 -2.94 6.05
C GLY A 23 5.38 -2.24 6.85
N LEU A 24 5.09 -1.72 8.05
CA LEU A 24 6.11 -1.13 8.93
C LEU A 24 7.00 -2.22 9.53
N ASP A 25 6.41 -3.31 9.96
CA ASP A 25 7.17 -4.44 10.49
C ASP A 25 8.05 -5.07 9.41
N GLU A 26 7.61 -5.06 8.14
CA GLU A 26 8.41 -5.51 6.99
C GLU A 26 9.65 -4.63 6.78
N ILE A 27 9.49 -3.29 6.65
CA ILE A 27 10.61 -2.38 6.36
C ILE A 27 11.59 -2.22 7.52
N THR A 28 11.14 -2.54 8.75
CA THR A 28 11.98 -2.55 9.96
C THR A 28 12.53 -3.94 10.28
N GLY A 29 12.15 -4.97 9.51
CA GLY A 29 12.58 -6.36 9.69
C GLY A 29 12.07 -6.98 10.98
N GLY A 30 10.78 -6.74 11.34
CA GLY A 30 10.07 -7.35 12.45
C GLY A 30 9.55 -6.41 13.53
N GLY A 31 9.60 -5.09 13.33
CA GLY A 31 9.04 -4.11 14.26
C GLY A 31 10.04 -3.13 14.87
N LEU A 32 9.66 -2.50 15.95
CA LEU A 32 10.47 -1.49 16.66
C LEU A 32 11.55 -2.11 17.55
N PRO A 33 12.60 -1.37 17.94
CA PRO A 33 13.64 -1.89 18.83
C PRO A 33 13.06 -2.21 20.22
N LYS A 34 13.09 -3.50 20.59
CA LYS A 34 12.52 -3.96 21.86
C LYS A 34 13.32 -3.46 23.06
N GLY A 35 12.62 -2.98 24.09
CA GLY A 35 13.22 -2.41 25.30
C GLY A 35 13.92 -1.09 25.08
N ARG A 36 13.59 -0.34 24.01
CA ARG A 36 14.18 0.96 23.67
C ARG A 36 13.14 1.96 23.21
N THR A 37 13.53 3.22 23.13
CA THR A 37 12.65 4.32 22.79
C THR A 37 12.67 4.62 21.28
N THR A 38 11.46 4.65 20.69
CA THR A 38 11.19 5.12 19.33
C THR A 38 10.53 6.49 19.38
N LEU A 39 11.01 7.42 18.59
CA LEU A 39 10.40 8.73 18.38
C LEU A 39 9.57 8.71 17.10
N VAL A 40 8.30 9.11 17.18
CA VAL A 40 7.40 9.29 16.04
C VAL A 40 7.10 10.77 15.86
N VAL A 41 7.55 11.35 14.77
CA VAL A 41 7.44 12.79 14.48
C VAL A 41 6.46 13.03 13.35
N GLY A 42 5.67 14.09 13.44
CA GLY A 42 4.80 14.50 12.35
C GLY A 42 3.92 15.69 12.69
N SER A 43 3.37 16.34 11.66
CA SER A 43 2.41 17.45 11.81
C SER A 43 1.07 16.97 12.40
N PRO A 44 0.23 17.88 12.90
CA PRO A 44 -1.12 17.54 13.35
C PRO A 44 -1.92 16.80 12.25
N GLY A 45 -2.70 15.79 12.63
CA GLY A 45 -3.53 15.01 11.70
C GLY A 45 -2.78 14.01 10.79
N CYS A 46 -1.46 13.83 10.94
CA CYS A 46 -0.70 12.85 10.15
C CYS A 46 -0.88 11.39 10.59
N GLY A 47 -1.50 11.10 11.75
CA GLY A 47 -1.79 9.75 12.23
C GLY A 47 -0.90 9.24 13.38
N LYS A 48 -0.17 10.12 14.10
CA LYS A 48 0.69 9.74 15.24
C LYS A 48 -0.07 8.91 16.29
N THR A 49 -1.16 9.45 16.81
CA THR A 49 -1.98 8.81 17.84
C THR A 49 -2.51 7.45 17.37
N LEU A 50 -2.98 7.35 16.13
CA LEU A 50 -3.45 6.07 15.59
C LEU A 50 -2.33 5.03 15.51
N MET A 51 -1.13 5.43 15.05
CA MET A 51 0.03 4.55 14.98
C MET A 51 0.43 4.03 16.37
N THR A 52 0.47 4.93 17.37
CA THR A 52 0.85 4.57 18.74
C THR A 52 -0.17 3.66 19.40
N MET A 53 -1.47 3.91 19.17
CA MET A 53 -2.53 3.07 19.69
C MET A 53 -2.60 1.70 19.01
N THR A 54 -2.31 1.61 17.71
CA THR A 54 -2.14 0.33 17.01
C THR A 54 -1.01 -0.48 17.64
N PHE A 55 0.13 0.13 17.93
CA PHE A 55 1.25 -0.52 18.60
C PHE A 55 0.90 -1.06 20.01
N LEU A 56 0.18 -0.28 20.83
CA LEU A 56 -0.22 -0.71 22.17
C LEU A 56 -1.25 -1.83 22.13
N THR A 57 -2.30 -1.67 21.33
CA THR A 57 -3.38 -2.65 21.21
C THR A 57 -2.89 -3.97 20.61
N HIS A 58 -2.02 -3.93 19.60
CA HIS A 58 -1.39 -5.13 19.05
C HIS A 58 -0.53 -5.85 20.10
N GLY A 59 0.26 -5.12 20.86
CA GLY A 59 1.04 -5.68 21.97
C GLY A 59 0.18 -6.39 23.00
N ALA A 60 -0.89 -5.73 23.43
CA ALA A 60 -1.82 -6.23 24.43
C ALA A 60 -2.62 -7.46 23.96
N MET A 61 -3.02 -7.50 22.69
CA MET A 61 -3.89 -8.55 22.13
C MET A 61 -3.10 -9.75 21.61
N HIS A 62 -1.99 -9.51 20.92
CA HIS A 62 -1.30 -10.55 20.14
C HIS A 62 0.08 -10.93 20.67
N CYS A 63 0.74 -10.04 21.44
CA CYS A 63 2.08 -10.32 21.97
C CYS A 63 2.11 -10.63 23.48
N GLY A 64 0.97 -10.52 24.18
CA GLY A 64 0.94 -10.68 25.64
C GLY A 64 1.72 -9.58 26.36
N GLU A 65 1.88 -8.40 25.75
CA GLU A 65 2.62 -7.24 26.27
C GLU A 65 1.63 -6.11 26.65
N PRO A 66 1.22 -6.01 27.92
CA PRO A 66 0.35 -4.92 28.36
C PRO A 66 0.99 -3.56 28.13
N GLY A 67 0.18 -2.53 27.88
CA GLY A 67 0.65 -1.21 27.51
C GLY A 67 0.11 -0.08 28.37
N VAL A 68 0.91 0.96 28.58
CA VAL A 68 0.52 2.23 29.19
C VAL A 68 0.56 3.33 28.13
N CYS A 69 -0.49 4.12 28.09
CA CYS A 69 -0.57 5.33 27.27
C CYS A 69 -0.66 6.55 28.18
N ILE A 70 0.33 7.44 28.11
CA ILE A 70 0.29 8.75 28.73
C ILE A 70 -0.12 9.77 27.68
N GLN A 71 -1.24 10.44 27.90
CA GLN A 71 -1.76 11.51 27.05
C GLN A 71 -1.53 12.87 27.71
N PHE A 72 -1.10 13.85 26.91
CA PHE A 72 -0.92 15.23 27.37
C PHE A 72 -1.92 16.21 26.76
N GLU A 73 -2.61 15.83 25.69
CA GLU A 73 -3.49 16.72 24.92
C GLU A 73 -4.97 16.40 25.07
N GLU A 74 -5.33 15.12 25.20
CA GLU A 74 -6.74 14.72 25.30
C GLU A 74 -6.99 13.71 26.42
N THR A 75 -8.24 13.67 26.91
CA THR A 75 -8.63 12.75 27.99
C THR A 75 -8.78 11.32 27.47
N ALA A 76 -8.67 10.34 28.40
CA ALA A 76 -8.83 8.92 28.07
C ALA A 76 -10.19 8.60 27.42
N GLU A 77 -11.27 9.29 27.88
CA GLU A 77 -12.62 9.09 27.34
C GLU A 77 -12.73 9.59 25.89
N LYS A 78 -12.15 10.76 25.58
CA LYS A 78 -12.13 11.30 24.21
C LYS A 78 -11.32 10.40 23.29
N LEU A 79 -10.14 9.98 23.73
CA LEU A 79 -9.29 9.05 22.98
C LEU A 79 -10.04 7.74 22.68
N ALA A 80 -10.68 7.15 23.68
CA ALA A 80 -11.46 5.93 23.51
C ALA A 80 -12.61 6.11 22.50
N ALA A 81 -13.36 7.22 22.60
CA ALA A 81 -14.45 7.52 21.67
C ALA A 81 -13.96 7.68 20.22
N ASN A 82 -12.83 8.37 20.02
CA ASN A 82 -12.23 8.60 18.69
C ASN A 82 -11.77 7.29 18.00
N LEU A 83 -11.36 6.30 18.79
CA LEU A 83 -10.75 5.07 18.27
C LEU A 83 -11.75 3.92 18.07
N VAL A 84 -12.97 4.01 18.62
CA VAL A 84 -14.02 2.99 18.43
C VAL A 84 -14.34 2.78 16.96
N SER A 85 -14.45 3.85 16.17
CA SER A 85 -14.73 3.79 14.73
C SER A 85 -13.63 3.11 13.91
N LEU A 86 -12.43 2.99 14.48
CA LEU A 86 -11.26 2.34 13.89
C LEU A 86 -11.05 0.92 14.44
N GLY A 87 -12.05 0.37 15.13
CA GLY A 87 -12.04 -1.01 15.63
C GLY A 87 -11.32 -1.24 16.96
N PHE A 88 -10.95 -0.19 17.70
CA PHE A 88 -10.24 -0.32 18.99
C PHE A 88 -11.20 -0.16 20.17
N ASP A 89 -11.42 -1.21 20.95
CA ASP A 89 -12.13 -1.17 22.23
C ASP A 89 -11.15 -0.99 23.39
N LEU A 90 -10.77 0.26 23.67
CA LEU A 90 -9.84 0.58 24.76
C LEU A 90 -10.44 0.29 26.13
N ASN A 91 -11.76 0.39 26.28
CA ASN A 91 -12.45 0.13 27.53
C ASN A 91 -12.40 -1.36 27.91
N ASP A 92 -12.54 -2.26 26.92
CA ASP A 92 -12.39 -3.69 27.15
C ASP A 92 -10.96 -4.06 27.55
N LEU A 93 -9.97 -3.51 26.85
CA LEU A 93 -8.55 -3.72 27.19
C LEU A 93 -8.19 -3.20 28.60
N SER A 94 -8.76 -2.07 28.99
CA SER A 94 -8.56 -1.50 30.33
C SER A 94 -9.16 -2.39 31.42
N ARG A 95 -10.40 -2.85 31.24
CA ARG A 95 -11.05 -3.81 32.18
C ARG A 95 -10.24 -5.10 32.37
N ARG A 96 -9.59 -5.58 31.29
CA ARG A 96 -8.71 -6.77 31.33
C ARG A 96 -7.30 -6.47 31.86
N LYS A 97 -7.03 -5.25 32.31
CA LYS A 97 -5.69 -4.79 32.74
C LYS A 97 -4.60 -5.02 31.68
N LYS A 98 -4.96 -4.92 30.40
CA LYS A 98 -4.04 -5.03 29.27
C LYS A 98 -3.60 -3.67 28.72
N LEU A 99 -4.37 -2.64 29.00
CA LEU A 99 -4.09 -1.26 28.63
C LEU A 99 -4.48 -0.33 29.79
N LEU A 100 -3.63 0.65 30.07
CA LEU A 100 -3.93 1.76 30.97
C LEU A 100 -3.69 3.05 30.20
N VAL A 101 -4.72 3.91 30.14
CA VAL A 101 -4.62 5.25 29.57
C VAL A 101 -4.69 6.24 30.71
N ASP A 102 -3.68 7.07 30.85
CA ASP A 102 -3.60 8.13 31.87
C ASP A 102 -3.44 9.49 31.19
N HIS A 103 -4.24 10.47 31.59
CA HIS A 103 -4.14 11.85 31.11
C HIS A 103 -3.43 12.70 32.16
N ILE A 104 -2.33 13.31 31.76
CA ILE A 104 -1.54 14.17 32.62
C ILE A 104 -1.73 15.62 32.18
N PHE A 105 -2.48 16.37 32.96
CA PHE A 105 -2.59 17.81 32.79
C PHE A 105 -1.42 18.51 33.48
N ILE A 106 -0.78 19.43 32.76
CA ILE A 106 0.34 20.24 33.24
C ILE A 106 -0.17 21.67 33.37
N ASP A 107 -0.26 22.14 34.62
CA ASP A 107 -0.58 23.56 34.86
C ASP A 107 0.68 24.41 34.64
N ARG A 108 0.63 25.25 33.61
CA ARG A 108 1.74 26.15 33.25
C ARG A 108 2.05 27.18 34.35
N ASN A 109 1.05 27.57 35.12
CA ASN A 109 1.20 28.55 36.20
C ASN A 109 2.03 27.98 37.34
N GLU A 110 1.92 26.69 37.67
CA GLU A 110 2.73 26.06 38.71
C GLU A 110 4.22 26.02 38.35
N ILE A 111 4.55 25.88 37.04
CA ILE A 111 5.94 25.87 36.57
C ILE A 111 6.57 27.27 36.66
N GLU A 112 5.81 28.33 36.39
CA GLU A 112 6.30 29.71 36.43
C GLU A 112 6.47 30.18 37.90
N GLU A 113 5.64 29.73 38.84
CA GLU A 113 5.71 30.09 40.25
C GLU A 113 6.87 29.43 41.02
N THR A 114 7.20 28.17 40.68
CA THR A 114 8.24 27.43 41.42
C THR A 114 9.65 27.59 40.85
N GLY A 115 9.79 28.04 39.60
CA GLY A 115 11.07 28.24 38.95
C GLY A 115 11.93 26.98 38.72
N GLU A 116 11.48 25.82 39.18
CA GLU A 116 12.12 24.53 39.03
C GLU A 116 11.25 23.59 38.19
N TYR A 117 11.69 23.28 36.99
CA TYR A 117 11.06 22.25 36.19
C TYR A 117 11.56 20.88 36.61
N ASN A 118 10.64 20.02 37.08
CA ASN A 118 10.99 18.68 37.55
C ASN A 118 9.98 17.62 37.09
N LEU A 119 10.43 16.64 36.30
CA LEU A 119 9.62 15.50 35.85
C LEU A 119 9.41 14.42 36.95
N GLN A 120 9.77 14.64 38.20
CA GLN A 120 9.69 13.61 39.24
C GLN A 120 8.26 13.08 39.44
N GLY A 121 7.26 13.94 39.39
CA GLY A 121 5.85 13.56 39.46
C GLY A 121 5.41 12.67 38.30
N LEU A 122 5.89 12.96 37.08
CA LEU A 122 5.66 12.13 35.90
C LEU A 122 6.27 10.73 36.07
N PHE A 123 7.52 10.62 36.55
CA PHE A 123 8.17 9.32 36.77
C PHE A 123 7.45 8.47 37.83
N ILE A 124 6.96 9.07 38.89
CA ILE A 124 6.18 8.37 39.91
C ILE A 124 4.86 7.83 39.31
N ARG A 125 4.11 8.66 38.58
CA ARG A 125 2.85 8.25 37.94
C ARG A 125 3.08 7.16 36.90
N LEU A 126 4.07 7.34 36.04
CA LEU A 126 4.43 6.38 35.01
C LEU A 126 4.86 5.04 35.64
N GLY A 127 5.67 5.07 36.69
CA GLY A 127 6.09 3.89 37.46
C GLY A 127 4.91 3.14 38.05
N LEU A 128 3.99 3.84 38.70
CA LEU A 128 2.76 3.25 39.25
C LEU A 128 1.88 2.63 38.15
N ALA A 129 1.73 3.31 37.01
CA ALA A 129 0.95 2.80 35.90
C ALA A 129 1.57 1.53 35.33
N VAL A 130 2.88 1.53 35.10
CA VAL A 130 3.65 0.37 34.61
C VAL A 130 3.53 -0.82 35.57
N ASP A 131 3.69 -0.59 36.87
CA ASP A 131 3.63 -1.65 37.88
C ASP A 131 2.23 -2.24 38.06
N THR A 132 1.19 -1.40 37.95
CA THR A 132 -0.22 -1.79 38.12
C THR A 132 -0.65 -2.87 37.13
N ILE A 133 -0.23 -2.77 35.87
CA ILE A 133 -0.60 -3.73 34.82
C ILE A 133 0.57 -4.58 34.32
N LYS A 134 1.76 -4.42 34.92
CA LYS A 134 3.01 -5.08 34.47
C LYS A 134 3.32 -4.75 33.01
N ALA A 135 3.23 -3.48 32.65
CA ALA A 135 3.39 -3.02 31.27
C ALA A 135 4.75 -3.37 30.70
N LYS A 136 4.75 -3.65 29.40
CA LYS A 136 5.96 -3.89 28.57
C LYS A 136 6.09 -2.84 27.47
N ARG A 137 4.98 -2.18 27.14
CA ARG A 137 4.92 -1.12 26.13
C ARG A 137 4.45 0.18 26.77
N VAL A 138 5.04 1.29 26.35
CA VAL A 138 4.67 2.63 26.81
C VAL A 138 4.50 3.54 25.59
N VAL A 139 3.49 4.36 25.59
CA VAL A 139 3.30 5.47 24.69
C VAL A 139 3.20 6.76 25.47
N MET A 140 3.91 7.78 25.01
CA MET A 140 3.79 9.15 25.51
C MET A 140 3.41 10.04 24.32
N ASP A 141 2.15 10.47 24.28
CA ASP A 141 1.58 11.17 23.12
C ASP A 141 1.47 12.67 23.39
N GLY A 142 2.15 13.49 22.55
CA GLY A 142 2.18 14.95 22.65
C GLY A 142 3.24 15.48 23.62
N ILE A 143 4.47 14.95 23.57
CA ILE A 143 5.55 15.32 24.54
C ILE A 143 5.87 16.82 24.55
N GLU A 144 5.57 17.55 23.49
CA GLU A 144 5.78 19.01 23.43
C GLU A 144 5.01 19.76 24.51
N THR A 145 3.87 19.23 24.92
CA THR A 145 3.06 19.84 25.99
C THR A 145 3.82 19.88 27.32
N LEU A 146 4.64 18.83 27.58
CA LEU A 146 5.54 18.81 28.74
C LEU A 146 6.52 19.98 28.75
N PHE A 147 6.98 20.40 27.59
CA PHE A 147 8.09 21.31 27.44
C PHE A 147 7.69 22.71 26.96
N ALA A 148 6.38 22.97 26.81
CA ALA A 148 5.86 24.22 26.25
C ALA A 148 6.23 25.49 27.07
N GLY A 149 6.65 25.35 28.33
CA GLY A 149 7.11 26.45 29.18
C GLY A 149 8.64 26.58 29.30
N LEU A 150 9.41 25.59 28.79
CA LEU A 150 10.86 25.58 28.91
C LEU A 150 11.52 26.38 27.78
N GLN A 151 12.18 27.48 28.13
CA GLN A 151 12.95 28.29 27.18
C GLN A 151 14.39 27.78 27.05
N ASP A 152 14.93 27.10 28.08
CA ASP A 152 16.30 26.60 28.09
C ASP A 152 16.43 25.24 27.45
N GLN A 153 17.06 25.21 26.27
CA GLN A 153 17.31 23.98 25.51
C GLN A 153 18.23 22.97 26.23
N ALA A 154 19.11 23.45 27.15
CA ALA A 154 19.97 22.56 27.89
C ALA A 154 19.21 21.78 28.96
N VAL A 155 18.28 22.45 29.65
CA VAL A 155 17.35 21.80 30.60
C VAL A 155 16.46 20.81 29.88
N LEU A 156 15.86 21.21 28.76
CA LEU A 156 15.03 20.34 27.92
C LEU A 156 15.78 19.06 27.51
N ARG A 157 17.00 19.21 27.02
CA ARG A 157 17.84 18.06 26.64
C ARG A 157 18.17 17.14 27.81
N SER A 158 18.42 17.70 28.97
CA SER A 158 18.69 16.94 30.20
C SER A 158 17.49 16.11 30.63
N GLU A 159 16.31 16.71 30.67
CA GLU A 159 15.07 16.05 31.09
C GLU A 159 14.60 14.98 30.07
N LEU A 160 14.71 15.25 28.77
CA LEU A 160 14.47 14.24 27.74
C LEU A 160 15.40 13.03 27.87
N ARG A 161 16.70 13.29 28.08
CA ARG A 161 17.67 12.20 28.30
C ARG A 161 17.33 11.41 29.55
N ARG A 162 16.95 12.07 30.63
CA ARG A 162 16.53 11.41 31.88
C ARG A 162 15.29 10.55 31.67
N LEU A 163 14.30 11.03 30.91
CA LEU A 163 13.10 10.28 30.57
C LEU A 163 13.44 9.02 29.75
N PHE A 164 14.23 9.16 28.70
CA PHE A 164 14.57 8.01 27.84
C PHE A 164 15.43 7.00 28.58
N THR A 165 16.37 7.45 29.42
CA THR A 165 17.14 6.55 30.29
C THR A 165 16.23 5.81 31.26
N TRP A 166 15.24 6.49 31.84
CA TRP A 166 14.28 5.84 32.75
C TRP A 166 13.49 4.73 32.04
N LEU A 167 13.02 4.99 30.81
CA LEU A 167 12.30 4.00 29.97
C LEU A 167 13.18 2.78 29.65
N ASP A 168 14.43 3.02 29.30
CA ASP A 168 15.42 1.96 28.96
C ASP A 168 15.77 1.13 30.20
N ASP A 169 16.01 1.74 31.38
CA ASP A 169 16.32 1.07 32.62
C ASP A 169 15.20 0.13 33.09
N HIS A 170 13.94 0.47 32.75
CA HIS A 170 12.77 -0.37 33.03
C HIS A 170 12.51 -1.40 31.91
N ASN A 171 13.39 -1.49 30.91
CA ASN A 171 13.25 -2.38 29.74
C ASN A 171 11.89 -2.27 29.06
N LEU A 172 11.40 -1.05 28.89
CA LEU A 172 10.13 -0.74 28.25
C LEU A 172 10.35 -0.48 26.75
N THR A 173 9.51 -1.05 25.92
CA THR A 173 9.47 -0.65 24.49
C THR A 173 8.58 0.58 24.40
N ALA A 174 9.18 1.72 24.16
CA ALA A 174 8.47 3.00 24.23
C ALA A 174 8.32 3.66 22.84
N ILE A 175 7.17 4.31 22.62
CA ILE A 175 6.98 5.30 21.57
C ILE A 175 6.69 6.65 22.24
N VAL A 176 7.45 7.64 21.81
CA VAL A 176 7.23 9.03 22.17
C VAL A 176 6.84 9.78 20.90
N THR A 177 5.73 10.53 20.91
CA THR A 177 5.34 11.33 19.75
C THR A 177 5.80 12.76 19.91
N GLY A 178 6.21 13.35 18.78
CA GLY A 178 6.68 14.72 18.69
C GLY A 178 6.11 15.46 17.48
N GLU A 179 6.03 16.81 17.60
CA GLU A 179 5.65 17.66 16.48
C GLU A 179 6.84 17.92 15.55
N ARG A 180 6.56 18.01 14.26
CA ARG A 180 7.54 18.40 13.27
C ARG A 180 7.90 19.89 13.39
N GLY A 181 9.19 20.22 13.31
CA GLY A 181 9.68 21.60 13.21
C GLY A 181 9.66 22.11 11.77
N ASP A 182 9.65 23.44 11.59
CA ASP A 182 9.62 24.07 10.25
C ASP A 182 10.84 23.75 9.38
N LYS A 183 12.03 23.64 9.99
CA LYS A 183 13.32 23.39 9.30
C LYS A 183 14.11 22.24 9.89
N MET A 184 13.66 21.66 10.98
CA MET A 184 14.26 20.54 11.68
C MET A 184 13.26 19.41 11.75
N LEU A 185 13.73 18.19 12.03
CA LEU A 185 12.87 17.01 12.10
C LEU A 185 11.83 17.14 13.23
N THR A 186 12.30 17.58 14.40
CA THR A 186 11.45 17.87 15.57
C THR A 186 11.45 19.38 15.86
N ARG A 187 10.46 19.85 16.61
CA ARG A 187 10.31 21.27 16.97
C ARG A 187 11.51 21.84 17.71
N HIS A 188 12.14 21.03 18.55
CA HIS A 188 13.29 21.43 19.35
C HIS A 188 14.64 20.91 18.82
N GLY A 189 14.64 19.98 17.85
CA GLY A 189 15.83 19.44 17.20
C GLY A 189 16.73 18.59 18.10
N LEU A 190 16.20 18.05 19.19
CA LEU A 190 16.97 17.35 20.22
C LEU A 190 16.59 15.88 20.37
N GLU A 191 15.31 15.58 20.24
CA GLU A 191 14.71 14.28 20.54
C GLU A 191 15.26 13.21 19.60
N GLU A 192 15.49 13.55 18.34
CA GLU A 192 16.00 12.63 17.33
C GLU A 192 17.41 12.12 17.60
N TYR A 193 18.22 12.86 18.35
CA TYR A 193 19.57 12.44 18.71
C TYR A 193 19.60 11.40 19.83
N ILE A 194 18.59 11.43 20.71
CA ILE A 194 18.52 10.58 21.89
C ILE A 194 17.82 9.25 21.54
N ALA A 195 16.74 9.27 20.77
CA ALA A 195 15.97 8.09 20.41
C ALA A 195 16.78 7.05 19.60
N ASP A 196 16.51 5.76 19.81
CA ASP A 196 17.15 4.67 19.05
C ASP A 196 16.54 4.43 17.67
N CYS A 197 15.23 4.70 17.54
CA CYS A 197 14.52 4.69 16.28
C CYS A 197 13.76 6.00 16.10
N VAL A 198 13.73 6.53 14.88
CA VAL A 198 13.01 7.76 14.53
C VAL A 198 12.20 7.52 13.27
N ILE A 199 10.88 7.74 13.39
CA ILE A 199 9.92 7.60 12.31
C ILE A 199 9.29 8.96 12.04
N LEU A 200 9.31 9.38 10.79
CA LEU A 200 8.64 10.59 10.32
C LEU A 200 7.32 10.22 9.62
N LEU A 201 6.23 10.80 10.09
CA LEU A 201 4.94 10.79 9.41
C LEU A 201 4.73 12.15 8.75
N ASP A 202 4.49 12.13 7.46
CA ASP A 202 4.31 13.33 6.65
C ASP A 202 2.94 13.31 5.97
N HIS A 203 2.24 14.45 6.01
CA HIS A 203 0.95 14.66 5.38
C HIS A 203 1.09 15.85 4.44
N ARG A 204 1.12 15.59 3.14
CA ARG A 204 1.31 16.59 2.10
C ARG A 204 0.01 16.79 1.34
N VAL A 205 -0.28 18.05 1.01
CA VAL A 205 -1.34 18.41 0.06
C VAL A 205 -0.68 19.12 -1.11
N THR A 206 -0.73 18.49 -2.27
CA THR A 206 -0.19 19.04 -3.52
C THR A 206 -1.31 19.01 -4.57
N ASP A 207 -1.56 20.13 -5.23
CA ASP A 207 -2.63 20.24 -6.23
C ASP A 207 -4.00 19.73 -5.74
N GLN A 208 -4.35 20.06 -4.50
CA GLN A 208 -5.56 19.63 -3.78
C GLN A 208 -5.63 18.13 -3.46
N ILE A 209 -4.58 17.39 -3.75
CA ILE A 209 -4.47 15.96 -3.48
C ILE A 209 -3.68 15.74 -2.20
N SER A 210 -4.29 15.03 -1.26
CA SER A 210 -3.68 14.64 0.03
C SER A 210 -2.94 13.32 -0.10
N THR A 211 -1.69 13.28 0.36
CA THR A 211 -0.88 12.05 0.46
C THR A 211 -0.25 11.94 1.84
N ARG A 212 -0.23 10.72 2.39
CA ARG A 212 0.46 10.42 3.64
C ARG A 212 1.65 9.52 3.35
N ARG A 213 2.81 9.85 3.95
CA ARG A 213 4.05 9.08 3.81
C ARG A 213 4.69 8.84 5.16
N LEU A 214 5.32 7.69 5.30
CA LEU A 214 6.13 7.31 6.45
C LEU A 214 7.57 7.10 5.99
N ARG A 215 8.52 7.56 6.79
CA ARG A 215 9.94 7.30 6.59
C ARG A 215 10.59 6.89 7.91
N VAL A 216 11.37 5.81 7.89
CA VAL A 216 12.28 5.48 8.99
C VAL A 216 13.56 6.27 8.79
N VAL A 217 13.74 7.32 9.59
CA VAL A 217 14.90 8.25 9.48
C VAL A 217 16.15 7.65 10.12
N LYS A 218 15.93 6.89 11.20
CA LYS A 218 17.00 6.30 12.01
C LYS A 218 16.53 5.00 12.64
N TYR A 219 17.40 4.00 12.67
CA TYR A 219 17.19 2.77 13.42
C TYR A 219 18.55 2.21 13.85
N ARG A 220 18.90 2.36 15.14
CA ARG A 220 20.17 1.87 15.69
C ARG A 220 20.19 0.35 15.81
N GLY A 221 21.24 -0.28 15.34
CA GLY A 221 21.49 -1.72 15.51
C GLY A 221 20.75 -2.64 14.53
N SER A 222 20.01 -2.08 13.55
CA SER A 222 19.34 -2.89 12.53
C SER A 222 19.30 -2.18 11.18
N PRO A 223 19.49 -2.90 10.07
CA PRO A 223 19.14 -2.38 8.76
C PRO A 223 17.63 -2.13 8.67
N HIS A 224 17.25 -1.14 7.91
CA HIS A 224 15.87 -0.75 7.69
C HIS A 224 15.68 -0.12 6.31
N GLY A 225 14.45 -0.04 5.84
CA GLY A 225 14.11 0.71 4.63
C GLY A 225 14.24 2.22 4.87
N THR A 226 14.92 2.91 3.95
CA THR A 226 15.24 4.35 4.07
C THR A 226 14.39 5.25 3.19
N ASP A 227 13.53 4.65 2.35
CA ASP A 227 12.66 5.35 1.43
C ASP A 227 11.46 6.01 2.13
N GLU A 228 10.72 6.82 1.41
CA GLU A 228 9.40 7.29 1.81
C GLU A 228 8.35 6.29 1.34
N TYR A 229 7.54 5.79 2.27
CA TYR A 229 6.50 4.80 2.02
C TYR A 229 5.12 5.44 2.13
N PRO A 230 4.25 5.34 1.13
CA PRO A 230 2.88 5.79 1.25
C PRO A 230 2.12 4.90 2.24
N PHE A 231 1.20 5.49 2.99
CA PHE A 231 0.32 4.76 3.88
C PHE A 231 -1.12 5.28 3.85
N LEU A 232 -2.05 4.39 4.14
CA LEU A 232 -3.47 4.65 4.28
C LEU A 232 -3.87 4.70 5.74
N ILE A 233 -4.90 5.50 6.02
CA ILE A 233 -5.69 5.43 7.25
C ILE A 233 -7.14 5.16 6.82
N ASP A 234 -7.69 4.05 7.23
CA ASP A 234 -9.07 3.66 6.94
C ASP A 234 -9.68 2.86 8.11
N GLU A 235 -10.81 2.17 7.89
CA GLU A 235 -11.49 1.38 8.91
C GLU A 235 -10.67 0.22 9.49
N ASP A 236 -9.64 -0.25 8.77
CA ASP A 236 -8.73 -1.30 9.25
C ASP A 236 -7.49 -0.70 9.96
N GLY A 237 -7.43 0.63 10.17
CA GLY A 237 -6.32 1.34 10.79
C GLY A 237 -5.27 1.85 9.81
N ILE A 238 -3.98 1.70 10.15
CA ILE A 238 -2.86 2.11 9.29
C ILE A 238 -2.41 0.94 8.43
N THR A 239 -2.38 1.16 7.12
CA THR A 239 -1.79 0.21 6.16
C THR A 239 -0.61 0.88 5.45
N LEU A 240 0.61 0.39 5.69
CA LEU A 240 1.82 0.85 5.03
C LEU A 240 2.12 -0.04 3.82
N MET A 241 2.54 0.57 2.73
CA MET A 241 2.91 -0.13 1.50
C MET A 241 4.43 -0.19 1.36
N PRO A 242 5.08 -1.29 1.73
CA PRO A 242 6.52 -1.46 1.52
C PRO A 242 6.78 -1.60 0.02
N VAL A 243 7.46 -0.62 -0.53
CA VAL A 243 7.69 -0.55 -1.99
C VAL A 243 9.06 -1.12 -2.39
N THR A 244 9.90 -1.46 -1.42
CA THR A 244 11.33 -1.72 -1.62
C THR A 244 11.73 -3.18 -1.64
N SER A 245 10.86 -4.10 -1.24
CA SER A 245 11.21 -5.54 -1.15
C SER A 245 10.91 -6.35 -2.41
N LEU A 246 10.46 -5.71 -3.50
CA LEU A 246 10.08 -6.40 -4.72
C LEU A 246 11.32 -6.80 -5.54
N GLY A 247 11.96 -7.88 -5.14
CA GLY A 247 13.00 -8.53 -5.94
C GLY A 247 12.43 -9.26 -7.17
N LEU A 248 13.23 -9.46 -8.22
CA LEU A 248 12.85 -10.22 -9.43
C LEU A 248 12.78 -11.75 -9.19
N THR A 249 12.56 -12.19 -7.94
CA THR A 249 12.62 -13.61 -7.54
C THR A 249 11.26 -14.34 -7.61
N HIS A 250 10.35 -13.89 -8.49
CA HIS A 250 9.04 -14.54 -8.65
C HIS A 250 9.15 -15.84 -9.47
N LYS A 251 8.30 -16.81 -9.15
CA LYS A 251 8.15 -18.03 -9.96
C LYS A 251 7.46 -17.68 -11.27
N ALA A 252 7.94 -18.20 -12.38
CA ALA A 252 7.30 -18.10 -13.69
C ALA A 252 6.52 -19.40 -13.98
N PRO A 253 5.20 -19.45 -13.73
CA PRO A 253 4.39 -20.63 -14.00
C PRO A 253 4.36 -20.96 -15.49
N LYS A 254 4.37 -22.24 -15.85
CA LYS A 254 4.19 -22.72 -17.24
C LYS A 254 2.73 -22.89 -17.63
N GLU A 255 1.83 -22.79 -16.67
CA GLU A 255 0.38 -22.88 -16.87
C GLU A 255 -0.11 -21.73 -17.76
N ARG A 256 -1.05 -22.04 -18.65
CA ARG A 256 -1.66 -21.11 -19.58
C ARG A 256 -3.13 -20.92 -19.25
N VAL A 257 -3.65 -19.73 -19.40
CA VAL A 257 -5.04 -19.35 -19.16
C VAL A 257 -5.65 -18.74 -20.42
N SER A 258 -6.84 -19.21 -20.78
CA SER A 258 -7.56 -18.70 -21.96
C SER A 258 -7.92 -17.21 -21.78
N SER A 259 -7.81 -16.46 -22.87
CA SER A 259 -8.28 -15.08 -22.97
C SER A 259 -9.82 -14.95 -22.92
N GLY A 260 -10.56 -16.06 -23.13
CA GLY A 260 -11.99 -16.06 -23.34
C GLY A 260 -12.40 -15.77 -24.80
N ILE A 261 -11.43 -15.56 -25.68
CA ILE A 261 -11.60 -15.36 -27.12
C ILE A 261 -10.78 -16.45 -27.82
N PRO A 262 -11.42 -17.53 -28.32
CA PRO A 262 -10.71 -18.69 -28.88
C PRO A 262 -9.72 -18.33 -30.00
N ALA A 263 -10.10 -17.44 -30.90
CA ALA A 263 -9.24 -17.01 -31.97
C ALA A 263 -8.03 -16.17 -31.49
N LEU A 264 -8.12 -15.46 -30.38
CA LEU A 264 -6.96 -14.81 -29.74
C LEU A 264 -6.04 -15.85 -29.09
N ASP A 265 -6.63 -16.87 -28.46
CA ASP A 265 -5.84 -17.98 -27.90
C ASP A 265 -5.05 -18.71 -28.98
N GLU A 266 -5.63 -18.91 -30.20
CA GLU A 266 -4.91 -19.44 -31.39
C GLU A 266 -3.73 -18.54 -31.79
N MET A 267 -3.96 -17.22 -31.87
CA MET A 267 -2.88 -16.25 -32.14
C MET A 267 -1.74 -16.33 -31.14
N LEU A 268 -2.02 -16.79 -29.93
CA LEU A 268 -1.06 -16.97 -28.84
C LEU A 268 -0.57 -18.44 -28.72
N GLY A 269 -0.65 -19.25 -29.77
CA GLY A 269 -0.20 -20.64 -29.79
C GLY A 269 -1.19 -21.62 -29.12
N GLY A 270 -2.49 -21.32 -29.18
CA GLY A 270 -3.60 -22.22 -28.88
C GLY A 270 -4.03 -22.33 -27.41
N LYS A 271 -3.36 -21.62 -26.47
CA LYS A 271 -3.62 -21.81 -25.02
C LYS A 271 -3.80 -20.50 -24.24
N GLY A 272 -3.82 -19.34 -24.88
CA GLY A 272 -3.96 -18.03 -24.22
C GLY A 272 -2.67 -17.56 -23.52
N PHE A 273 -2.78 -16.86 -22.39
CA PHE A 273 -1.68 -16.19 -21.69
C PHE A 273 -0.99 -17.10 -20.66
N TYR A 274 0.26 -16.83 -20.30
CA TYR A 274 0.85 -17.44 -19.10
C TYR A 274 0.17 -16.91 -17.83
N ARG A 275 -0.09 -17.80 -16.87
CA ARG A 275 -0.58 -17.41 -15.54
C ARG A 275 0.47 -16.53 -14.85
N GLY A 276 0.03 -15.45 -14.20
CA GLY A 276 0.92 -14.49 -13.53
C GLY A 276 1.64 -13.52 -14.49
N SER A 277 1.29 -13.51 -15.79
CA SER A 277 1.83 -12.54 -16.75
C SER A 277 1.05 -11.22 -16.77
N SER A 278 1.71 -10.18 -17.27
CA SER A 278 1.15 -8.85 -17.48
C SER A 278 0.82 -8.63 -18.96
N ILE A 279 -0.43 -8.26 -19.26
CA ILE A 279 -0.97 -8.08 -20.59
C ILE A 279 -1.36 -6.61 -20.78
N LEU A 280 -0.90 -5.97 -21.86
CA LEU A 280 -1.31 -4.64 -22.27
C LEU A 280 -2.22 -4.74 -23.49
N VAL A 281 -3.39 -4.11 -23.45
CA VAL A 281 -4.28 -3.90 -24.60
C VAL A 281 -4.34 -2.41 -24.89
N SER A 282 -3.73 -2.00 -26.00
CA SER A 282 -3.64 -0.60 -26.41
C SER A 282 -4.48 -0.32 -27.65
N GLY A 283 -4.90 0.92 -27.83
CA GLY A 283 -5.65 1.38 -28.99
C GLY A 283 -6.38 2.70 -28.76
N THR A 284 -6.92 3.32 -29.80
CA THR A 284 -7.69 4.54 -29.73
C THR A 284 -9.06 4.33 -29.05
N ALA A 285 -9.81 5.38 -28.79
CA ALA A 285 -11.14 5.27 -28.21
C ALA A 285 -12.08 4.45 -29.13
N GLY A 286 -12.95 3.62 -28.51
CA GLY A 286 -13.94 2.83 -29.24
C GLY A 286 -13.41 1.57 -29.96
N THR A 287 -12.12 1.23 -29.82
CA THR A 287 -11.55 0.02 -30.48
C THR A 287 -11.92 -1.30 -29.80
N GLY A 288 -12.49 -1.29 -28.59
CA GLY A 288 -12.93 -2.51 -27.89
C GLY A 288 -11.99 -3.03 -26.81
N LYS A 289 -11.03 -2.22 -26.34
CA LYS A 289 -10.07 -2.59 -25.29
C LYS A 289 -10.76 -3.11 -24.01
N SER A 290 -11.69 -2.33 -23.47
CA SER A 290 -12.47 -2.70 -22.28
C SER A 290 -13.30 -3.98 -22.51
N SER A 291 -13.77 -4.20 -23.75
CA SER A 291 -14.53 -5.43 -24.08
C SER A 291 -13.65 -6.67 -24.03
N ILE A 292 -12.39 -6.57 -24.52
CA ILE A 292 -11.41 -7.66 -24.42
C ILE A 292 -11.07 -7.93 -22.95
N ALA A 293 -10.83 -6.89 -22.17
CA ALA A 293 -10.53 -7.01 -20.73
C ALA A 293 -11.70 -7.63 -19.93
N ALA A 294 -12.94 -7.21 -20.22
CA ALA A 294 -14.13 -7.75 -19.58
C ALA A 294 -14.37 -9.21 -19.96
N ARG A 295 -14.12 -9.59 -21.25
CA ARG A 295 -14.20 -10.98 -21.69
C ARG A 295 -13.19 -11.87 -20.98
N PHE A 296 -11.98 -11.36 -20.77
CA PHE A 296 -10.97 -12.08 -20.01
C PHE A 296 -11.37 -12.23 -18.53
N ALA A 297 -11.96 -11.21 -17.92
CA ALA A 297 -12.48 -11.29 -16.55
C ALA A 297 -13.62 -12.32 -16.44
N GLU A 298 -14.56 -12.32 -17.38
CA GLU A 298 -15.64 -13.34 -17.45
C GLU A 298 -15.09 -14.75 -17.56
N ALA A 299 -14.13 -14.96 -18.47
CA ALA A 299 -13.48 -16.26 -18.67
C ALA A 299 -12.70 -16.73 -17.44
N ALA A 300 -12.07 -15.81 -16.71
CA ALA A 300 -11.43 -16.11 -15.44
C ALA A 300 -12.45 -16.58 -14.40
N CYS A 301 -13.52 -15.85 -14.20
CA CYS A 301 -14.58 -16.21 -13.27
C CYS A 301 -15.27 -17.55 -13.65
N ALA A 302 -15.44 -17.82 -14.94
CA ALA A 302 -15.98 -19.09 -15.43
C ALA A 302 -15.07 -20.29 -15.09
N ARG A 303 -13.76 -20.09 -14.98
CA ARG A 303 -12.79 -21.10 -14.50
C ARG A 303 -12.75 -21.23 -12.97
N GLY A 304 -13.47 -20.38 -12.22
CA GLY A 304 -13.40 -20.30 -10.76
C GLY A 304 -12.26 -19.40 -10.24
N ASP A 305 -11.55 -18.68 -11.13
CA ASP A 305 -10.54 -17.71 -10.74
C ASP A 305 -11.20 -16.40 -10.28
N ALA A 306 -10.98 -15.98 -9.03
CA ALA A 306 -11.45 -14.68 -8.55
C ALA A 306 -10.77 -13.55 -9.31
N CYS A 307 -11.55 -12.53 -9.68
CA CYS A 307 -11.11 -11.36 -10.44
C CYS A 307 -11.44 -10.05 -9.70
N VAL A 308 -10.49 -9.12 -9.69
CA VAL A 308 -10.74 -7.72 -9.29
C VAL A 308 -10.61 -6.83 -10.51
N TYR A 309 -11.64 -6.01 -10.75
CA TYR A 309 -11.71 -5.07 -11.86
C TYR A 309 -11.64 -3.64 -11.34
N PHE A 310 -10.52 -2.97 -11.56
CA PHE A 310 -10.33 -1.55 -11.28
C PHE A 310 -10.79 -0.71 -12.47
N ALA A 311 -11.89 0.03 -12.28
CA ALA A 311 -12.51 0.87 -13.30
C ALA A 311 -12.26 2.35 -12.97
N PHE A 312 -11.67 3.09 -13.91
CA PHE A 312 -11.26 4.48 -13.68
C PHE A 312 -12.10 5.51 -14.45
N GLU A 313 -12.92 5.08 -15.41
CA GLU A 313 -13.74 5.96 -16.25
C GLU A 313 -15.23 5.67 -16.18
N GLU A 314 -15.61 4.39 -16.07
CA GLU A 314 -17.00 3.95 -16.08
C GLU A 314 -17.41 3.34 -14.74
N SER A 315 -18.69 3.46 -14.39
CA SER A 315 -19.23 2.77 -13.21
C SER A 315 -19.41 1.25 -13.47
N PRO A 316 -19.41 0.42 -12.43
CA PRO A 316 -19.63 -1.02 -12.57
C PRO A 316 -20.90 -1.38 -13.34
N SER A 317 -22.01 -0.65 -13.09
CA SER A 317 -23.28 -0.83 -13.78
C SER A 317 -23.23 -0.46 -15.26
N GLN A 318 -22.48 0.59 -15.63
CA GLN A 318 -22.24 0.95 -17.03
C GLN A 318 -21.44 -0.13 -17.74
N ILE A 319 -20.34 -0.59 -17.14
CA ILE A 319 -19.51 -1.67 -17.70
C ILE A 319 -20.36 -2.92 -17.90
N ALA A 320 -21.10 -3.39 -16.86
CA ALA A 320 -21.93 -4.59 -16.95
C ALA A 320 -22.97 -4.48 -18.05
N ARG A 321 -23.68 -3.36 -18.14
CA ARG A 321 -24.69 -3.10 -19.19
C ARG A 321 -24.07 -3.10 -20.59
N ASN A 322 -22.96 -2.38 -20.76
CA ASN A 322 -22.28 -2.26 -22.06
C ASN A 322 -21.75 -3.63 -22.53
N MET A 323 -21.18 -4.40 -21.60
CA MET A 323 -20.63 -5.73 -21.88
C MET A 323 -21.74 -6.75 -22.20
N ALA A 324 -22.88 -6.70 -21.50
CA ALA A 324 -24.03 -7.56 -21.78
C ALA A 324 -24.53 -7.40 -23.22
N SER A 325 -24.45 -6.20 -23.81
CA SER A 325 -24.81 -5.97 -25.22
C SER A 325 -23.92 -6.74 -26.21
N LEU A 326 -22.71 -7.08 -25.81
CA LEU A 326 -21.72 -7.84 -26.59
C LEU A 326 -21.70 -9.34 -26.21
N GLY A 327 -22.61 -9.80 -25.35
CA GLY A 327 -22.67 -11.19 -24.91
C GLY A 327 -21.70 -11.54 -23.78
N VAL A 328 -21.08 -10.55 -23.13
CA VAL A 328 -20.22 -10.72 -21.96
C VAL A 328 -21.05 -10.46 -20.69
N GLN A 329 -21.25 -11.51 -19.87
CA GLN A 329 -22.12 -11.47 -18.70
C GLN A 329 -21.30 -11.35 -17.41
N LEU A 330 -21.24 -10.14 -16.82
CA LEU A 330 -20.46 -9.88 -15.61
C LEU A 330 -21.28 -10.01 -14.31
N ASP A 331 -22.55 -9.63 -14.34
CA ASP A 331 -23.44 -9.65 -13.16
C ASP A 331 -23.53 -11.00 -12.43
N PRO A 332 -23.61 -12.16 -13.12
CA PRO A 332 -23.64 -13.45 -12.45
C PRO A 332 -22.39 -13.71 -11.60
N TRP A 333 -21.25 -13.22 -12.02
CA TRP A 333 -19.98 -13.39 -11.33
C TRP A 333 -19.82 -12.45 -10.14
N VAL A 334 -20.36 -11.23 -10.24
CA VAL A 334 -20.48 -10.31 -9.10
C VAL A 334 -21.36 -10.93 -8.02
N LYS A 335 -22.52 -11.47 -8.38
CA LYS A 335 -23.45 -12.14 -7.44
C LYS A 335 -22.84 -13.38 -6.78
N LYS A 336 -21.93 -14.09 -7.47
CA LYS A 336 -21.21 -15.25 -6.94
C LYS A 336 -19.98 -14.86 -6.09
N GLY A 337 -19.63 -13.58 -6.02
CA GLY A 337 -18.43 -13.10 -5.32
C GLY A 337 -17.10 -13.42 -6.02
N LEU A 338 -17.15 -13.87 -7.28
CA LEU A 338 -15.94 -14.15 -8.09
C LEU A 338 -15.42 -12.92 -8.83
N LEU A 339 -16.27 -11.92 -9.08
CA LEU A 339 -15.88 -10.64 -9.67
C LEU A 339 -16.16 -9.51 -8.67
N THR A 340 -15.12 -8.77 -8.32
CA THR A 340 -15.24 -7.56 -7.50
C THR A 340 -14.84 -6.36 -8.32
N PHE A 341 -15.72 -5.36 -8.40
CA PHE A 341 -15.41 -4.07 -9.00
C PHE A 341 -14.92 -3.07 -7.95
N HIS A 342 -13.90 -2.31 -8.31
CA HIS A 342 -13.51 -1.10 -7.61
C HIS A 342 -13.48 0.07 -8.61
N ALA A 343 -14.46 0.95 -8.50
CA ALA A 343 -14.58 2.12 -9.37
C ALA A 343 -14.16 3.39 -8.62
N SER A 344 -13.18 4.10 -9.15
CA SER A 344 -12.70 5.36 -8.58
C SER A 344 -12.14 6.26 -9.67
N ARG A 345 -12.36 7.60 -9.55
CA ARG A 345 -11.71 8.56 -10.43
C ARG A 345 -10.27 8.78 -9.98
N PRO A 346 -9.26 8.69 -10.85
CA PRO A 346 -7.86 8.91 -10.48
C PRO A 346 -7.56 10.29 -9.91
N THR A 347 -8.39 11.28 -10.26
CA THR A 347 -8.29 12.65 -9.76
C THR A 347 -8.83 12.84 -8.32
N SER A 348 -9.47 11.84 -7.74
CA SER A 348 -10.05 11.94 -6.38
C SER A 348 -9.01 11.79 -5.27
N THR A 349 -7.92 11.09 -5.54
CA THR A 349 -6.83 10.82 -4.58
C THR A 349 -5.49 10.79 -5.31
N GLY A 350 -4.39 10.92 -4.56
CA GLY A 350 -3.05 10.78 -5.13
C GLY A 350 -2.80 9.39 -5.70
N LEU A 351 -1.94 9.33 -6.72
CA LEU A 351 -1.55 8.10 -7.39
C LEU A 351 -1.07 7.01 -6.42
N GLU A 352 -0.27 7.40 -5.42
CA GLU A 352 0.24 6.51 -4.38
C GLU A 352 -0.90 5.88 -3.57
N MET A 353 -1.96 6.64 -3.35
CA MET A 353 -3.16 6.19 -2.66
C MET A 353 -3.91 5.14 -3.47
N HIS A 354 -4.08 5.36 -4.78
CA HIS A 354 -4.69 4.36 -5.66
C HIS A 354 -3.92 3.04 -5.64
N LEU A 355 -2.59 3.09 -5.68
CA LEU A 355 -1.76 1.90 -5.59
C LEU A 355 -1.91 1.20 -4.24
N ALA A 356 -1.93 1.95 -3.16
CA ALA A 356 -2.11 1.40 -1.83
C ALA A 356 -3.46 0.68 -1.70
N VAL A 357 -4.55 1.29 -2.18
CA VAL A 357 -5.88 0.66 -2.24
C VAL A 357 -5.86 -0.62 -3.09
N MET A 358 -5.25 -0.57 -4.28
CA MET A 358 -5.14 -1.75 -5.15
C MET A 358 -4.37 -2.87 -4.47
N GLN A 359 -3.24 -2.57 -3.84
CA GLN A 359 -2.44 -3.57 -3.13
C GLN A 359 -3.20 -4.17 -1.94
N LYS A 360 -3.89 -3.34 -1.15
CA LYS A 360 -4.74 -3.78 -0.03
C LYS A 360 -5.84 -4.72 -0.52
N MET A 361 -6.55 -4.35 -1.59
CA MET A 361 -7.60 -5.20 -2.15
C MET A 361 -7.07 -6.53 -2.69
N VAL A 362 -5.94 -6.51 -3.41
CA VAL A 362 -5.30 -7.72 -3.91
C VAL A 362 -4.80 -8.60 -2.75
N ALA A 363 -4.29 -8.01 -1.67
CA ALA A 363 -3.89 -8.77 -0.48
C ALA A 363 -5.09 -9.41 0.23
N LYS A 364 -6.19 -8.66 0.41
CA LYS A 364 -7.42 -9.10 1.11
C LYS A 364 -8.21 -10.15 0.32
N LEU A 365 -8.38 -9.95 -0.99
CA LEU A 365 -9.22 -10.79 -1.85
C LEU A 365 -8.45 -11.94 -2.51
N ALA A 366 -7.12 -11.89 -2.52
CA ALA A 366 -6.22 -12.86 -3.14
C ALA A 366 -6.67 -13.30 -4.56
N PRO A 367 -6.99 -12.35 -5.48
CA PRO A 367 -7.51 -12.67 -6.81
C PRO A 367 -6.44 -13.40 -7.63
N LYS A 368 -6.89 -14.17 -8.64
CA LYS A 368 -6.02 -14.76 -9.66
C LYS A 368 -5.88 -13.88 -10.89
N VAL A 369 -6.83 -12.99 -11.09
CA VAL A 369 -6.86 -12.04 -12.20
C VAL A 369 -7.14 -10.63 -11.70
N VAL A 370 -6.44 -9.65 -12.27
CA VAL A 370 -6.67 -8.22 -12.03
C VAL A 370 -6.81 -7.51 -13.37
N VAL A 371 -7.83 -6.66 -13.49
CA VAL A 371 -8.05 -5.77 -14.64
C VAL A 371 -7.86 -4.33 -14.17
N LEU A 372 -7.11 -3.52 -14.95
CA LEU A 372 -6.99 -2.07 -14.77
C LEU A 372 -7.43 -1.36 -16.05
N ASP A 373 -8.55 -0.62 -15.98
CA ASP A 373 -9.21 -0.07 -17.18
C ASP A 373 -9.70 1.39 -17.00
N PRO A 374 -9.09 2.36 -17.73
CA PRO A 374 -7.78 2.32 -18.39
C PRO A 374 -6.65 2.86 -17.48
N ILE A 375 -5.42 2.42 -17.72
CA ILE A 375 -4.24 2.95 -16.99
C ILE A 375 -3.89 4.38 -17.37
N THR A 376 -4.26 4.85 -18.56
CA THR A 376 -4.04 6.23 -19.01
C THR A 376 -4.63 7.25 -18.06
N SER A 377 -5.76 6.97 -17.44
CA SER A 377 -6.41 7.86 -16.48
C SER A 377 -5.59 8.02 -15.19
N ILE A 378 -4.88 6.95 -14.77
CA ILE A 378 -3.94 7.00 -13.64
C ILE A 378 -2.70 7.83 -14.01
N PHE A 379 -2.16 7.63 -15.21
CA PHE A 379 -0.99 8.37 -15.68
C PHE A 379 -1.26 9.87 -15.83
N ALA A 380 -2.46 10.24 -16.23
CA ALA A 380 -2.87 11.65 -16.38
C ALA A 380 -2.96 12.40 -15.04
N ALA A 381 -3.15 11.69 -13.93
CA ALA A 381 -3.30 12.28 -12.59
C ALA A 381 -1.96 12.52 -11.87
N GLY A 382 -0.80 12.07 -12.41
CA GLY A 382 0.51 12.16 -11.77
C GLY A 382 1.60 12.77 -12.66
N ASN A 383 2.78 13.05 -12.08
CA ASN A 383 3.95 13.38 -12.87
C ASN A 383 4.51 12.12 -13.55
N THR A 384 5.04 12.26 -14.76
CA THR A 384 5.41 11.14 -15.63
C THR A 384 6.41 10.17 -15.00
N HIS A 385 7.44 10.68 -14.30
CA HIS A 385 8.48 9.83 -13.71
C HIS A 385 7.99 9.05 -12.48
N GLY A 386 7.33 9.71 -11.55
CA GLY A 386 6.75 9.07 -10.35
C GLY A 386 5.75 7.98 -10.72
N THR A 387 4.88 8.27 -11.70
CA THR A 387 3.86 7.34 -12.18
C THR A 387 4.46 6.08 -12.78
N GLN A 388 5.53 6.20 -13.58
CA GLN A 388 6.21 5.05 -14.18
C GLN A 388 6.85 4.13 -13.13
N VAL A 389 7.52 4.70 -12.14
CA VAL A 389 8.13 3.94 -11.05
C VAL A 389 7.06 3.18 -10.27
N MET A 390 5.95 3.83 -9.93
CA MET A 390 4.87 3.22 -9.17
C MET A 390 4.15 2.13 -9.96
N PHE A 391 3.96 2.32 -11.26
CA PHE A 391 3.36 1.32 -12.12
C PHE A 391 4.24 0.08 -12.26
N THR A 392 5.57 0.26 -12.37
CA THR A 392 6.54 -0.85 -12.32
C THR A 392 6.36 -1.67 -11.05
N ARG A 393 6.27 -1.00 -9.91
CA ARG A 393 6.06 -1.63 -8.60
C ARG A 393 4.75 -2.41 -8.51
N MET A 394 3.66 -1.87 -9.10
CA MET A 394 2.38 -2.58 -9.17
C MET A 394 2.49 -3.86 -9.99
N ILE A 395 3.15 -3.81 -11.15
CA ILE A 395 3.36 -5.00 -11.99
C ILE A 395 4.16 -6.05 -11.23
N ASP A 396 5.26 -5.66 -10.57
CA ASP A 396 6.10 -6.56 -9.80
C ASP A 396 5.33 -7.18 -8.63
N PHE A 397 4.54 -6.39 -7.92
CA PHE A 397 3.67 -6.86 -6.85
C PHE A 397 2.66 -7.93 -7.33
N LEU A 398 2.00 -7.70 -8.47
CA LEU A 398 1.05 -8.64 -9.05
C LEU A 398 1.76 -9.93 -9.51
N LYS A 399 2.91 -9.81 -10.15
CA LYS A 399 3.73 -10.95 -10.60
C LYS A 399 4.23 -11.81 -9.44
N MET A 400 4.70 -11.20 -8.35
CA MET A 400 5.15 -11.93 -7.16
C MET A 400 4.03 -12.76 -6.53
N ARG A 401 2.78 -12.29 -6.61
CA ARG A 401 1.60 -13.01 -6.14
C ARG A 401 1.03 -14.00 -7.16
N GLY A 402 1.65 -14.11 -8.33
CA GLY A 402 1.18 -14.99 -9.41
C GLY A 402 -0.16 -14.54 -10.02
N VAL A 403 -0.48 -13.26 -9.91
CA VAL A 403 -1.71 -12.66 -10.44
C VAL A 403 -1.54 -12.33 -11.91
N THR A 404 -2.41 -12.86 -12.76
CA THR A 404 -2.47 -12.48 -14.17
C THR A 404 -3.16 -11.12 -14.30
N SER A 405 -2.49 -10.16 -14.92
CA SER A 405 -3.01 -8.79 -14.99
C SER A 405 -3.20 -8.32 -16.42
N ILE A 406 -4.33 -7.68 -16.69
CA ILE A 406 -4.63 -7.04 -17.97
C ILE A 406 -4.82 -5.53 -17.75
N PHE A 407 -4.16 -4.75 -18.58
CA PHE A 407 -4.13 -3.31 -18.55
C PHE A 407 -4.65 -2.77 -19.88
N THR A 408 -5.64 -1.90 -19.85
CA THR A 408 -6.05 -1.18 -21.07
C THR A 408 -5.38 0.18 -21.12
N ASN A 409 -4.94 0.59 -22.32
CA ASN A 409 -4.26 1.85 -22.54
C ASN A 409 -4.88 2.61 -23.71
N LEU A 410 -5.27 3.87 -23.50
CA LEU A 410 -5.78 4.74 -24.54
C LEU A 410 -4.61 5.37 -25.32
N MET A 411 -4.60 5.23 -26.63
CA MET A 411 -3.62 5.85 -27.53
C MET A 411 -4.19 7.12 -28.14
N ALA A 412 -3.33 8.11 -28.40
CA ALA A 412 -3.73 9.31 -29.13
C ALA A 412 -4.04 8.98 -30.60
N ALA A 413 -4.98 9.72 -31.21
CA ALA A 413 -5.45 9.50 -32.58
C ALA A 413 -4.37 9.70 -33.66
N ASN A 414 -3.26 10.38 -33.33
CA ASN A 414 -2.21 10.75 -34.29
C ASN A 414 -1.23 9.62 -34.61
N GLY A 415 -1.51 8.37 -34.24
CA GLY A 415 -0.67 7.21 -34.56
C GLY A 415 0.74 7.22 -33.95
N SER A 416 1.11 8.28 -33.25
CA SER A 416 2.35 8.26 -32.47
C SER A 416 2.19 7.24 -31.36
N VAL A 417 2.98 6.18 -31.42
CA VAL A 417 3.11 5.12 -30.40
C VAL A 417 3.77 5.74 -29.15
N HIS A 418 3.21 6.84 -28.66
CA HIS A 418 3.49 7.31 -27.32
C HIS A 418 2.60 6.52 -26.32
N THR A 419 2.72 5.19 -26.37
CA THR A 419 2.69 4.43 -25.12
C THR A 419 3.73 5.12 -24.26
N TYR A 420 3.36 5.59 -23.07
CA TYR A 420 4.35 6.12 -22.13
C TYR A 420 5.58 5.24 -22.22
N GLU A 421 6.67 5.82 -22.80
CA GLU A 421 7.88 5.10 -23.13
C GLU A 421 8.34 4.37 -21.86
N GLY A 422 8.38 3.04 -21.90
CA GLY A 422 8.70 2.21 -20.75
C GLY A 422 7.58 1.30 -20.24
N VAL A 423 6.29 1.63 -20.36
CA VAL A 423 5.21 0.73 -19.88
C VAL A 423 5.14 -0.54 -20.73
N SER A 424 5.21 -0.42 -22.04
CA SER A 424 5.20 -1.58 -22.94
C SER A 424 6.40 -2.51 -22.76
N SER A 425 7.54 -1.98 -22.31
CA SER A 425 8.74 -2.78 -22.03
C SER A 425 8.55 -3.69 -20.80
N LEU A 426 7.72 -3.30 -19.82
CA LEU A 426 7.44 -4.05 -18.60
C LEU A 426 6.43 -5.18 -18.82
N MET A 427 5.62 -5.10 -19.89
CA MET A 427 4.58 -6.08 -20.18
C MET A 427 5.15 -7.36 -20.80
N ASP A 428 4.54 -8.49 -20.47
CA ASP A 428 4.88 -9.78 -21.05
C ASP A 428 4.20 -9.97 -22.42
N THR A 429 2.95 -9.53 -22.54
CA THR A 429 2.20 -9.54 -23.81
C THR A 429 1.68 -8.15 -24.10
N TRP A 430 1.78 -7.72 -25.36
CA TRP A 430 1.22 -6.47 -25.86
C TRP A 430 0.35 -6.73 -27.08
N ILE A 431 -0.91 -6.32 -26.96
CA ILE A 431 -1.94 -6.40 -28.00
C ILE A 431 -2.29 -4.97 -28.41
N SER A 432 -2.28 -4.68 -29.73
CA SER A 432 -2.79 -3.42 -30.29
C SER A 432 -4.13 -3.66 -30.96
N VAL A 433 -5.07 -2.72 -30.80
CA VAL A 433 -6.34 -2.73 -31.54
C VAL A 433 -6.50 -1.38 -32.23
N GLU A 434 -6.51 -1.39 -33.57
CA GLU A 434 -6.51 -0.20 -34.39
C GLU A 434 -7.66 -0.19 -35.38
N PHE A 435 -8.14 1.03 -35.72
CA PHE A 435 -9.04 1.19 -36.86
C PHE A 435 -8.23 1.23 -38.15
N VAL A 436 -8.53 0.34 -39.07
CA VAL A 436 -7.94 0.29 -40.40
C VAL A 436 -9.03 0.56 -41.43
N SER A 437 -8.79 1.53 -42.32
CA SER A 437 -9.70 1.81 -43.43
C SER A 437 -9.63 0.65 -44.45
N ALA A 438 -10.74 -0.07 -44.59
CA ALA A 438 -10.86 -1.08 -45.67
C ALA A 438 -11.46 -0.40 -46.92
N ASN A 439 -10.93 -0.72 -48.09
CA ASN A 439 -11.42 -0.16 -49.34
C ASN A 439 -12.91 -0.47 -49.54
N GLY A 440 -13.76 0.55 -49.37
CA GLY A 440 -15.21 0.49 -49.64
C GLY A 440 -16.13 -0.03 -48.53
N SER A 441 -15.63 -0.58 -47.44
CA SER A 441 -16.35 -0.92 -46.24
C SER A 441 -15.81 -0.04 -45.07
N GLY A 442 -16.64 0.48 -44.21
CA GLY A 442 -16.20 1.36 -43.10
C GLY A 442 -14.99 0.84 -42.32
N PRO A 443 -14.43 1.60 -41.39
CA PRO A 443 -13.22 1.24 -40.67
C PRO A 443 -13.40 -0.07 -39.87
N ALA A 444 -12.53 -1.07 -40.19
CA ALA A 444 -12.47 -2.34 -39.47
C ALA A 444 -11.57 -2.19 -38.22
N ARG A 445 -11.89 -2.92 -37.13
CA ARG A 445 -11.03 -3.02 -35.95
C ARG A 445 -10.07 -4.18 -36.10
N ILE A 446 -8.77 -3.91 -36.26
CA ILE A 446 -7.76 -4.94 -36.37
C ILE A 446 -7.04 -5.12 -35.04
N LEU A 447 -7.06 -6.34 -34.53
CA LEU A 447 -6.30 -6.77 -33.35
C LEU A 447 -5.01 -7.45 -33.81
N SER A 448 -3.88 -6.99 -33.29
CA SER A 448 -2.55 -7.54 -33.57
C SER A 448 -1.81 -7.84 -32.26
N VAL A 449 -1.09 -8.97 -32.21
CA VAL A 449 -0.19 -9.28 -31.11
C VAL A 449 1.18 -8.71 -31.44
N ILE A 450 1.55 -7.60 -30.80
CA ILE A 450 2.82 -6.89 -31.06
C ILE A 450 4.00 -7.63 -30.41
N LYS A 451 3.77 -8.17 -29.22
CA LYS A 451 4.79 -8.85 -28.43
C LYS A 451 4.16 -9.90 -27.52
N SER A 452 4.83 -11.05 -27.37
CA SER A 452 4.50 -12.02 -26.31
C SER A 452 5.77 -12.73 -25.86
N ARG A 453 6.21 -12.46 -24.61
CA ARG A 453 7.45 -13.01 -24.07
C ARG A 453 7.32 -14.50 -23.81
N GLY A 454 8.32 -15.26 -24.25
CA GLY A 454 8.41 -16.69 -23.97
C GLY A 454 7.43 -17.56 -24.75
N MET A 455 6.68 -17.01 -25.75
CA MET A 455 5.81 -17.80 -26.62
C MET A 455 5.76 -17.28 -28.05
N ALA A 456 5.65 -18.23 -29.00
CA ALA A 456 5.35 -17.90 -30.38
C ALA A 456 3.93 -17.31 -30.47
N HIS A 457 3.76 -16.34 -31.34
CA HIS A 457 2.47 -15.70 -31.61
C HIS A 457 2.33 -15.36 -33.10
N SER A 458 1.08 -15.24 -33.54
CA SER A 458 0.79 -14.79 -34.91
C SER A 458 1.22 -13.33 -35.10
N ARG A 459 1.82 -13.03 -36.24
CA ARG A 459 2.11 -11.66 -36.66
C ARG A 459 0.98 -11.05 -37.50
N GLN A 460 0.01 -11.87 -37.93
CA GLN A 460 -1.12 -11.41 -38.71
C GLN A 460 -2.18 -10.80 -37.81
N GLY A 461 -2.65 -9.61 -38.15
CA GLY A 461 -3.80 -9.00 -37.48
C GLY A 461 -5.08 -9.69 -37.88
N ARG A 462 -6.03 -9.79 -36.96
CA ARG A 462 -7.39 -10.29 -37.22
C ARG A 462 -8.43 -9.22 -36.89
N GLU A 463 -9.53 -9.21 -37.63
CA GLU A 463 -10.62 -8.29 -37.38
C GLU A 463 -11.34 -8.65 -36.07
N LEU A 464 -11.47 -7.66 -35.17
CA LEU A 464 -12.27 -7.77 -33.95
C LEU A 464 -13.75 -7.50 -34.27
N ILE A 465 -14.55 -8.55 -34.22
CA ILE A 465 -15.99 -8.53 -34.51
C ILE A 465 -16.72 -8.20 -33.21
N MET A 466 -17.39 -7.05 -33.19
CA MET A 466 -18.23 -6.62 -32.07
C MET A 466 -19.65 -6.39 -32.59
N LYS A 467 -20.53 -7.33 -32.32
CA LYS A 467 -21.95 -7.30 -32.70
C LYS A 467 -22.81 -7.59 -31.49
N ARG A 468 -24.11 -7.36 -31.59
CA ARG A 468 -25.06 -7.65 -30.51
C ARG A 468 -24.96 -9.13 -30.10
N GLY A 469 -24.61 -9.37 -28.83
CA GLY A 469 -24.45 -10.71 -28.26
C GLY A 469 -23.18 -11.46 -28.71
N HIS A 470 -22.23 -10.80 -29.41
CA HIS A 470 -21.07 -11.49 -29.98
C HIS A 470 -19.81 -10.61 -29.95
N LEU A 471 -18.77 -11.16 -29.32
CA LEU A 471 -17.42 -10.61 -29.29
C LEU A 471 -16.42 -11.72 -29.62
N ASP A 472 -15.81 -11.66 -30.81
CA ASP A 472 -14.81 -12.62 -31.26
C ASP A 472 -13.87 -11.99 -32.30
N LEU A 473 -12.87 -12.73 -32.74
CA LEU A 473 -12.01 -12.37 -33.87
C LEU A 473 -12.41 -13.15 -35.12
N ALA A 474 -12.25 -12.53 -36.27
CA ALA A 474 -12.39 -13.22 -37.55
C ALA A 474 -11.45 -14.45 -37.62
N PRO A 475 -11.83 -15.52 -38.33
CA PRO A 475 -10.97 -16.66 -38.54
C PRO A 475 -9.66 -16.23 -39.26
N ALA A 476 -8.62 -17.04 -39.12
CA ALA A 476 -7.37 -16.82 -39.89
C ALA A 476 -7.71 -16.78 -41.39
N PRO A 477 -7.10 -15.88 -42.17
CA PRO A 477 -7.18 -15.99 -43.62
C PRO A 477 -6.75 -17.39 -44.03
N GLU A 478 -7.52 -18.04 -44.92
CA GLU A 478 -7.07 -19.28 -45.52
C GLU A 478 -5.73 -19.06 -46.23
N GLU A 479 -4.71 -19.87 -45.89
CA GLU A 479 -3.48 -19.88 -46.64
C GLU A 479 -3.82 -20.25 -48.10
N VAL A 480 -3.72 -19.28 -49.00
CA VAL A 480 -3.75 -19.58 -50.43
C VAL A 480 -2.49 -20.41 -50.71
N GLN A 481 -2.64 -21.72 -50.79
CA GLN A 481 -1.58 -22.61 -51.26
C GLN A 481 -1.25 -22.19 -52.67
N GLY A 482 -0.14 -21.44 -52.83
CA GLY A 482 0.47 -21.07 -54.08
C GLY A 482 1.56 -22.07 -54.44
#